data_f70890e493fcce7ae4ce0517f315d38f
#
_entry.id   f70890e493fcce7ae4ce0517f315d38f
#
_cell.length_a   1.000
_cell.length_b   1.000
_cell.length_c   1.000
_cell.angle_alpha   90.00
_cell.angle_beta   90.00
_cell.angle_gamma   90.00
#
_symmetry.space_group_name_H-M   'P 1'
#
loop_
_entity.id
_entity.type
_entity.pdbx_description
1 polymer ?
#
loop_
_entity_poly.entity_id
_entity_poly.type
_entity_poly.pdbx_seq_one_letter_code
_entity_poly.pdbx_strand_id
1 'polypeptide(L)'
;MEPDVKLTKLASCAGCGAKVGAGTLVKMLDGFRTHTDPRLIVGYDKSDDASVYVVSDDTAIVQTTDFFPPIVDDPFLYGQIAATNALSDVYAMGGEPKLALNIMCLADSMDDKTVREILRGGYDKAYEAGAIITGGHTIHGAEPIYGLAVTGFVHPKRVLTNSGAKPGDVLILTKPLGVGILTTAAKADLVKPETMHAIYKQMATLNKTARDVMLRFTVHSCTDVTGFSLMGHSFEMAQGSGMSLHIDALSVPFHMEALEFADMGFIPAGAYRNRTYVEKGILKKCEIPRALEDIFYDPQTSGGLLIAIAEKDAKDCLAALQAEIPNAAQIGYVTELHENYLILE
;
A
#
# COMPACT_ATOMS: atom_id res chain seq x y z
N MET A 1 8.40 30.52 1.19
CA MET A 1 7.02 30.99 1.45
C MET A 1 6.23 29.77 1.89
N GLU A 2 5.72 29.78 3.11
CA GLU A 2 4.76 28.77 3.52
C GLU A 2 3.56 28.83 2.55
N PRO A 3 2.99 27.67 2.14
CA PRO A 3 1.80 27.69 1.32
C PRO A 3 0.68 28.40 2.09
N ASP A 4 -0.02 29.32 1.44
CA ASP A 4 -1.12 30.10 2.05
C ASP A 4 -2.26 29.21 2.56
N VAL A 5 -2.35 27.96 2.08
CA VAL A 5 -3.37 26.97 2.44
C VAL A 5 -2.70 25.70 2.96
N LYS A 6 -2.97 25.34 4.22
CA LYS A 6 -2.57 24.03 4.78
C LYS A 6 -3.54 22.96 4.28
N LEU A 7 -3.13 22.20 3.27
CA LEU A 7 -3.96 21.17 2.62
C LEU A 7 -4.47 20.11 3.61
N THR A 8 -3.66 19.71 4.58
CA THR A 8 -4.04 18.71 5.60
C THR A 8 -5.16 19.19 6.53
N LYS A 9 -5.43 20.52 6.60
CA LYS A 9 -6.54 21.08 7.37
C LYS A 9 -7.85 21.16 6.59
N LEU A 10 -7.80 20.92 5.29
CA LEU A 10 -9.00 20.90 4.42
C LEU A 10 -9.68 19.53 4.41
N ALA A 11 -9.12 18.52 5.07
CA ALA A 11 -9.66 17.17 5.09
C ALA A 11 -9.74 16.61 6.51
N SER A 12 -10.81 15.85 6.78
CA SER A 12 -11.06 15.20 8.08
C SER A 12 -10.16 13.99 8.32
N CYS A 13 -9.76 13.30 7.25
CA CYS A 13 -8.83 12.16 7.24
C CYS A 13 -7.62 12.48 6.36
N ALA A 14 -6.59 11.63 6.39
CA ALA A 14 -5.39 11.84 5.61
C ALA A 14 -4.91 10.53 4.94
N GLY A 15 -4.46 10.64 3.69
CA GLY A 15 -3.87 9.52 2.94
C GLY A 15 -4.74 8.26 2.94
N CYS A 16 -4.10 7.10 2.88
CA CYS A 16 -4.77 5.79 2.87
C CYS A 16 -5.54 5.46 4.17
N GLY A 17 -5.30 6.19 5.27
CA GLY A 17 -6.12 6.08 6.51
C GLY A 17 -7.58 6.50 6.33
N ALA A 18 -7.91 7.20 5.23
CA ALA A 18 -9.27 7.57 4.84
C ALA A 18 -10.08 6.41 4.22
N LYS A 19 -9.44 5.31 3.82
CA LYS A 19 -10.12 4.15 3.22
C LYS A 19 -11.21 3.61 4.14
N VAL A 20 -12.34 3.18 3.53
CA VAL A 20 -13.36 2.41 4.24
C VAL A 20 -12.74 1.11 4.73
N GLY A 21 -12.96 0.74 5.99
CA GLY A 21 -12.35 -0.48 6.54
C GLY A 21 -12.75 -1.74 5.75
N ALA A 22 -11.80 -2.65 5.55
CA ALA A 22 -11.98 -3.86 4.73
C ALA A 22 -13.23 -4.66 5.13
N GLY A 23 -13.45 -4.91 6.42
CA GLY A 23 -14.64 -5.63 6.90
C GLY A 23 -15.97 -4.92 6.63
N THR A 24 -15.98 -3.60 6.47
CA THR A 24 -17.17 -2.84 6.06
C THR A 24 -17.38 -2.96 4.56
N LEU A 25 -16.30 -2.86 3.77
CA LEU A 25 -16.37 -2.96 2.31
C LEU A 25 -16.86 -4.33 1.86
N VAL A 26 -16.39 -5.41 2.47
CA VAL A 26 -16.88 -6.78 2.22
C VAL A 26 -18.39 -6.86 2.41
N LYS A 27 -18.94 -6.30 3.50
CA LYS A 27 -20.39 -6.29 3.75
C LYS A 27 -21.17 -5.46 2.72
N MET A 28 -20.60 -4.35 2.24
CA MET A 28 -21.23 -3.49 1.23
C MET A 28 -21.30 -4.17 -0.13
N LEU A 29 -20.34 -5.03 -0.46
CA LEU A 29 -20.25 -5.73 -1.75
C LEU A 29 -20.95 -7.08 -1.73
N ASP A 30 -21.38 -7.56 -0.56
CA ASP A 30 -22.06 -8.85 -0.43
C ASP A 30 -23.38 -8.88 -1.21
N GLY A 31 -23.63 -9.99 -1.89
CA GLY A 31 -24.86 -10.24 -2.65
C GLY A 31 -24.93 -9.56 -4.04
N PHE A 32 -23.93 -8.80 -4.46
CA PHE A 32 -23.89 -8.31 -5.84
C PHE A 32 -23.65 -9.46 -6.82
N ARG A 33 -24.45 -9.48 -7.90
CA ARG A 33 -24.24 -10.42 -9.01
C ARG A 33 -23.00 -10.01 -9.79
N THR A 34 -22.02 -10.89 -9.85
CA THR A 34 -20.84 -10.72 -10.71
C THR A 34 -21.08 -11.43 -12.05
N HIS A 35 -20.79 -10.75 -13.15
CA HIS A 35 -20.69 -11.41 -14.45
C HIS A 35 -19.36 -12.13 -14.54
N THR A 36 -19.37 -13.36 -15.00
CA THR A 36 -18.15 -14.14 -15.21
C THR A 36 -17.70 -14.00 -16.66
N ASP A 37 -16.44 -13.63 -16.87
CA ASP A 37 -15.74 -13.70 -18.17
C ASP A 37 -14.46 -14.52 -17.94
N PRO A 38 -14.19 -15.58 -18.70
CA PRO A 38 -12.98 -16.39 -18.56
C PRO A 38 -11.68 -15.60 -18.73
N ARG A 39 -11.73 -14.42 -19.35
CA ARG A 39 -10.58 -13.53 -19.51
C ARG A 39 -10.33 -12.64 -18.29
N LEU A 40 -11.30 -12.50 -17.38
CA LEU A 40 -11.10 -11.84 -16.10
C LEU A 40 -10.45 -12.86 -15.15
N ILE A 41 -9.13 -12.83 -15.06
CA ILE A 41 -8.36 -13.80 -14.26
C ILE A 41 -8.14 -13.35 -12.83
N VAL A 42 -8.27 -12.05 -12.53
CA VAL A 42 -8.29 -11.49 -11.19
C VAL A 42 -9.41 -10.45 -11.09
N GLY A 43 -10.31 -10.65 -10.15
CA GLY A 43 -11.39 -9.74 -9.77
C GLY A 43 -11.23 -9.31 -8.31
N TYR A 44 -12.28 -8.72 -7.72
CA TYR A 44 -12.24 -8.26 -6.33
C TYR A 44 -12.62 -9.33 -5.29
N ASP A 45 -12.95 -10.53 -5.72
CA ASP A 45 -13.44 -11.64 -4.88
C ASP A 45 -12.41 -12.17 -3.88
N LYS A 46 -11.12 -11.96 -4.14
CA LYS A 46 -10.01 -12.32 -3.26
C LYS A 46 -9.28 -11.13 -2.67
N SER A 47 -9.83 -9.93 -2.79
CA SER A 47 -9.22 -8.68 -2.30
C SER A 47 -7.82 -8.42 -2.89
N ASP A 48 -7.61 -8.78 -4.15
CA ASP A 48 -6.37 -8.47 -4.87
C ASP A 48 -6.23 -6.94 -5.11
N ASP A 49 -5.00 -6.49 -5.33
CA ASP A 49 -4.66 -5.06 -5.45
C ASP A 49 -5.26 -4.43 -6.71
N ALA A 50 -5.40 -5.20 -7.80
CA ALA A 50 -5.96 -4.72 -9.05
C ALA A 50 -6.73 -5.81 -9.79
N SER A 51 -7.64 -5.40 -10.69
CA SER A 51 -8.26 -6.33 -11.63
C SER A 51 -7.33 -6.68 -12.79
N VAL A 52 -7.39 -7.95 -13.27
CA VAL A 52 -6.57 -8.39 -14.41
C VAL A 52 -7.44 -9.05 -15.46
N TYR A 53 -7.44 -8.47 -16.66
CA TYR A 53 -8.21 -8.93 -17.80
C TYR A 53 -7.29 -9.29 -18.98
N VAL A 54 -7.41 -10.52 -19.49
CA VAL A 54 -6.60 -11.03 -20.61
C VAL A 54 -7.14 -10.48 -21.93
N VAL A 55 -6.27 -9.84 -22.72
CA VAL A 55 -6.63 -9.30 -24.04
C VAL A 55 -6.05 -10.15 -25.19
N SER A 56 -4.91 -10.82 -24.94
CA SER A 56 -4.28 -11.77 -25.90
C SER A 56 -3.51 -12.84 -25.11
N ASP A 57 -2.91 -13.79 -25.82
CA ASP A 57 -2.13 -14.89 -25.20
C ASP A 57 -0.91 -14.41 -24.40
N ASP A 58 -0.38 -13.24 -24.72
CA ASP A 58 0.82 -12.66 -24.13
C ASP A 58 0.57 -11.37 -23.33
N THR A 59 -0.65 -10.82 -23.38
CA THR A 59 -0.96 -9.52 -22.80
C THR A 59 -2.25 -9.57 -21.96
N ALA A 60 -2.16 -9.12 -20.71
CA ALA A 60 -3.29 -8.79 -19.86
C ALA A 60 -3.19 -7.34 -19.39
N ILE A 61 -4.35 -6.71 -19.23
CA ILE A 61 -4.51 -5.39 -18.62
C ILE A 61 -4.59 -5.57 -17.11
N VAL A 62 -3.80 -4.79 -16.38
CA VAL A 62 -3.93 -4.55 -14.94
C VAL A 62 -4.59 -3.20 -14.75
N GLN A 63 -5.69 -3.13 -14.01
CA GLN A 63 -6.43 -1.88 -13.83
C GLN A 63 -6.79 -1.65 -12.37
N THR A 64 -6.42 -0.49 -11.87
CA THR A 64 -6.67 -0.04 -10.50
C THR A 64 -7.08 1.42 -10.44
N THR A 65 -7.60 1.82 -9.28
CA THR A 65 -7.95 3.21 -8.96
C THR A 65 -7.69 3.45 -7.49
N ASP A 66 -6.77 4.39 -7.20
CA ASP A 66 -6.52 4.82 -5.83
C ASP A 66 -6.44 6.35 -5.73
N PHE A 67 -7.09 6.90 -4.72
CA PHE A 67 -7.15 8.33 -4.44
C PHE A 67 -7.44 8.56 -2.95
N PHE A 68 -6.99 9.68 -2.43
CA PHE A 68 -7.17 10.01 -1.01
C PHE A 68 -7.04 11.53 -0.76
N PRO A 69 -7.50 12.02 0.42
CA PRO A 69 -7.30 13.40 0.83
C PRO A 69 -5.85 13.68 1.23
N PRO A 70 -5.41 14.96 1.28
CA PRO A 70 -4.03 15.34 1.56
C PRO A 70 -3.46 14.74 2.85
N ILE A 71 -2.22 14.25 2.75
CA ILE A 71 -1.43 13.74 3.87
C ILE A 71 -0.27 14.66 4.22
N VAL A 72 0.04 15.62 3.35
CA VAL A 72 1.08 16.65 3.50
C VAL A 72 0.54 18.00 3.03
N ASP A 73 1.14 19.09 3.51
CA ASP A 73 0.72 20.45 3.14
C ASP A 73 1.38 20.93 1.83
N ASP A 74 2.54 20.41 1.46
CA ASP A 74 3.17 20.70 0.17
C ASP A 74 2.36 20.10 -0.97
N PRO A 75 1.78 20.91 -1.89
CA PRO A 75 0.89 20.41 -2.92
C PRO A 75 1.62 19.54 -3.96
N PHE A 76 2.87 19.88 -4.32
CA PHE A 76 3.65 19.09 -5.25
C PHE A 76 3.95 17.69 -4.66
N LEU A 77 4.39 17.66 -3.42
CA LEU A 77 4.67 16.40 -2.71
C LEU A 77 3.39 15.58 -2.51
N TYR A 78 2.24 16.19 -2.21
CA TYR A 78 0.97 15.49 -2.14
C TYR A 78 0.63 14.81 -3.47
N GLY A 79 0.81 15.53 -4.58
CA GLY A 79 0.63 14.97 -5.91
C GLY A 79 1.56 13.78 -6.19
N GLN A 80 2.84 13.89 -5.79
CA GLN A 80 3.80 12.79 -5.91
C GLN A 80 3.37 11.55 -5.10
N ILE A 81 2.98 11.73 -3.84
CA ILE A 81 2.59 10.63 -2.95
C ILE A 81 1.33 9.94 -3.47
N ALA A 82 0.32 10.70 -3.89
CA ALA A 82 -0.92 10.15 -4.40
C ALA A 82 -0.72 9.32 -5.68
N ALA A 83 0.10 9.83 -6.61
CA ALA A 83 0.44 9.09 -7.82
C ALA A 83 1.29 7.85 -7.52
N THR A 84 2.27 7.95 -6.62
CA THR A 84 3.11 6.82 -6.21
C THR A 84 2.27 5.69 -5.63
N ASN A 85 1.30 6.03 -4.78
CA ASN A 85 0.39 5.04 -4.19
C ASN A 85 -0.50 4.38 -5.25
N ALA A 86 -1.12 5.15 -6.15
CA ALA A 86 -1.99 4.61 -7.19
C ALA A 86 -1.25 3.72 -8.23
N LEU A 87 0.04 3.96 -8.45
CA LEU A 87 0.89 3.15 -9.33
C LEU A 87 1.31 1.82 -8.67
N SER A 88 1.25 1.74 -7.35
CA SER A 88 1.81 0.64 -6.55
C SER A 88 1.09 -0.68 -6.79
N ASP A 89 -0.24 -0.69 -6.90
CA ASP A 89 -1.04 -1.88 -7.17
C ASP A 89 -0.58 -2.61 -8.44
N VAL A 90 -0.26 -1.84 -9.49
CA VAL A 90 0.24 -2.42 -10.75
C VAL A 90 1.58 -3.13 -10.52
N TYR A 91 2.46 -2.55 -9.69
CA TYR A 91 3.74 -3.18 -9.35
C TYR A 91 3.55 -4.44 -8.50
N ALA A 92 2.63 -4.41 -7.53
CA ALA A 92 2.29 -5.58 -6.71
C ALA A 92 1.82 -6.76 -7.56
N MET A 93 1.02 -6.49 -8.61
CA MET A 93 0.56 -7.49 -9.58
C MET A 93 1.65 -7.93 -10.58
N GLY A 94 2.90 -7.50 -10.43
CA GLY A 94 4.00 -7.79 -11.36
C GLY A 94 3.94 -7.03 -12.69
N GLY A 95 2.99 -6.11 -12.82
CA GLY A 95 2.72 -5.35 -14.04
C GLY A 95 3.62 -4.13 -14.23
N GLU A 96 3.49 -3.50 -15.38
CA GLU A 96 4.15 -2.25 -15.75
C GLU A 96 3.10 -1.17 -16.04
N PRO A 97 3.01 -0.08 -15.25
CA PRO A 97 2.09 1.03 -15.53
C PRO A 97 2.37 1.63 -16.92
N LYS A 98 1.31 1.92 -17.67
CA LYS A 98 1.43 2.50 -19.02
C LYS A 98 0.58 3.75 -19.21
N LEU A 99 -0.66 3.75 -18.71
CA LEU A 99 -1.57 4.87 -18.85
C LEU A 99 -2.14 5.24 -17.48
N ALA A 100 -2.38 6.52 -17.27
CA ALA A 100 -3.06 7.01 -16.08
C ALA A 100 -4.04 8.14 -16.42
N LEU A 101 -5.12 8.20 -15.63
CA LEU A 101 -6.09 9.28 -15.65
C LEU A 101 -6.11 9.94 -14.27
N ASN A 102 -6.03 11.28 -14.22
CA ASN A 102 -6.19 12.02 -12.98
C ASN A 102 -7.63 11.89 -12.44
N ILE A 103 -7.75 11.70 -11.14
CA ILE A 103 -9.00 11.81 -10.40
C ILE A 103 -8.79 12.92 -9.37
N MET A 104 -9.59 13.99 -9.46
CA MET A 104 -9.40 15.15 -8.61
C MET A 104 -10.73 15.73 -8.13
N CYS A 105 -10.81 16.02 -6.84
CA CYS A 105 -11.84 16.82 -6.23
C CYS A 105 -11.19 18.08 -5.64
N LEU A 106 -11.72 19.24 -5.97
CA LEU A 106 -11.22 20.56 -5.54
C LEU A 106 -12.09 21.12 -4.43
N ALA A 107 -11.49 21.49 -3.30
CA ALA A 107 -12.18 22.33 -2.32
C ALA A 107 -12.21 23.78 -2.82
N ASP A 108 -13.30 24.51 -2.53
CA ASP A 108 -13.51 25.89 -3.01
C ASP A 108 -12.42 26.87 -2.55
N SER A 109 -11.69 26.55 -1.49
CA SER A 109 -10.59 27.36 -0.95
C SER A 109 -9.25 27.18 -1.67
N MET A 110 -9.16 26.28 -2.64
CA MET A 110 -7.92 26.01 -3.37
C MET A 110 -7.77 26.94 -4.57
N ASP A 111 -6.61 27.56 -4.68
CA ASP A 111 -6.26 28.38 -5.84
C ASP A 111 -5.68 27.52 -7.00
N ASP A 112 -5.69 28.09 -8.21
CA ASP A 112 -5.19 27.44 -9.41
C ASP A 112 -3.71 27.01 -9.29
N LYS A 113 -2.90 27.75 -8.53
CA LYS A 113 -1.49 27.45 -8.32
C LYS A 113 -1.32 26.17 -7.51
N THR A 114 -2.06 26.04 -6.41
CA THR A 114 -2.07 24.85 -5.57
C THR A 114 -2.50 23.62 -6.38
N VAL A 115 -3.58 23.74 -7.14
CA VAL A 115 -4.09 22.66 -8.04
C VAL A 115 -3.01 22.25 -9.06
N ARG A 116 -2.37 23.25 -9.70
CA ARG A 116 -1.31 23.01 -10.68
C ARG A 116 -0.12 22.27 -10.09
N GLU A 117 0.30 22.61 -8.85
CA GLU A 117 1.41 21.92 -8.19
C GLU A 117 1.05 20.47 -7.83
N ILE A 118 -0.17 20.18 -7.38
CA ILE A 118 -0.64 18.80 -7.15
C ILE A 118 -0.54 18.00 -8.45
N LEU A 119 -1.11 18.51 -9.54
CA LEU A 119 -1.04 17.85 -10.84
C LEU A 119 0.40 17.64 -11.28
N ARG A 120 1.27 18.66 -11.13
CA ARG A 120 2.70 18.57 -11.49
C ARG A 120 3.40 17.45 -10.74
N GLY A 121 3.12 17.27 -9.43
CA GLY A 121 3.63 16.16 -8.63
C GLY A 121 3.16 14.80 -9.16
N GLY A 122 1.89 14.69 -9.53
CA GLY A 122 1.34 13.47 -10.14
C GLY A 122 1.98 13.13 -11.48
N TYR A 123 2.15 14.12 -12.36
CA TYR A 123 2.85 13.96 -13.63
C TYR A 123 4.31 13.53 -13.45
N ASP A 124 5.01 14.10 -12.46
CA ASP A 124 6.40 13.76 -12.16
C ASP A 124 6.56 12.26 -11.87
N LYS A 125 5.71 11.72 -10.99
CA LYS A 125 5.75 10.29 -10.64
C LYS A 125 5.24 9.35 -11.73
N ALA A 126 4.23 9.77 -12.47
CA ALA A 126 3.77 8.98 -13.61
C ALA A 126 4.88 8.83 -14.66
N TYR A 127 5.62 9.89 -14.95
CA TYR A 127 6.74 9.85 -15.90
C TYR A 127 7.94 9.07 -15.35
N GLU A 128 8.26 9.18 -14.07
CA GLU A 128 9.27 8.33 -13.40
C GLU A 128 8.91 6.84 -13.52
N ALA A 129 7.63 6.50 -13.41
CA ALA A 129 7.12 5.16 -13.61
C ALA A 129 7.19 4.68 -15.07
N GLY A 130 7.33 5.59 -16.04
CA GLY A 130 7.22 5.31 -17.48
C GLY A 130 5.77 5.26 -17.96
N ALA A 131 4.83 5.80 -17.19
CA ALA A 131 3.41 5.90 -17.56
C ALA A 131 3.08 7.29 -18.14
N ILE A 132 2.04 7.35 -18.95
CA ILE A 132 1.56 8.58 -19.60
C ILE A 132 0.22 8.96 -18.97
N ILE A 133 0.11 10.18 -18.46
CA ILE A 133 -1.17 10.75 -18.07
C ILE A 133 -1.88 11.25 -19.32
N THR A 134 -3.06 10.67 -19.62
CA THR A 134 -3.80 10.92 -20.85
C THR A 134 -5.05 11.76 -20.67
N GLY A 135 -5.31 12.22 -19.45
CA GLY A 135 -6.47 13.03 -19.11
C GLY A 135 -6.90 12.80 -17.66
N GLY A 136 -8.19 12.88 -17.43
CA GLY A 136 -8.77 12.65 -16.10
C GLY A 136 -10.12 13.31 -15.91
N HIS A 137 -10.60 13.33 -14.66
CA HIS A 137 -11.85 13.96 -14.28
C HIS A 137 -11.66 14.81 -13.01
N THR A 138 -12.19 16.03 -13.04
CA THR A 138 -12.08 16.99 -11.94
C THR A 138 -13.45 17.52 -11.59
N ILE A 139 -13.77 17.54 -10.30
CA ILE A 139 -15.03 18.06 -9.77
C ILE A 139 -14.75 19.02 -8.59
N HIS A 140 -15.73 19.81 -8.20
CA HIS A 140 -15.74 20.52 -6.93
C HIS A 140 -16.34 19.67 -5.82
N GLY A 141 -15.84 19.83 -4.58
CA GLY A 141 -16.34 19.14 -3.40
C GLY A 141 -15.88 19.78 -2.10
N ALA A 142 -16.34 19.23 -0.98
CA ALA A 142 -16.04 19.79 0.34
C ALA A 142 -14.57 19.61 0.77
N GLU A 143 -13.95 18.49 0.39
CA GLU A 143 -12.57 18.14 0.73
C GLU A 143 -11.76 17.88 -0.54
N PRO A 144 -10.48 18.29 -0.57
CA PRO A 144 -9.63 17.97 -1.71
C PRO A 144 -9.30 16.47 -1.73
N ILE A 145 -9.36 15.89 -2.92
CA ILE A 145 -8.97 14.50 -3.18
C ILE A 145 -8.14 14.48 -4.45
N TYR A 146 -7.07 13.69 -4.46
CA TYR A 146 -6.29 13.44 -5.65
C TYR A 146 -5.81 12.00 -5.70
N GLY A 147 -5.73 11.46 -6.90
CA GLY A 147 -5.17 10.16 -7.23
C GLY A 147 -5.28 9.84 -8.70
N LEU A 148 -5.06 8.60 -9.05
CA LEU A 148 -5.05 8.13 -10.43
C LEU A 148 -5.93 6.87 -10.60
N ALA A 149 -6.55 6.77 -11.79
CA ALA A 149 -6.91 5.47 -12.34
C ALA A 149 -5.76 5.02 -13.24
N VAL A 150 -5.17 3.87 -12.97
CA VAL A 150 -3.97 3.37 -13.65
C VAL A 150 -4.29 2.12 -14.45
N THR A 151 -3.78 2.10 -15.67
CA THR A 151 -3.77 0.91 -16.53
C THR A 151 -2.33 0.49 -16.79
N GLY A 152 -2.01 -0.75 -16.40
CA GLY A 152 -0.73 -1.39 -16.68
C GLY A 152 -0.89 -2.63 -17.53
N PHE A 153 0.24 -3.20 -17.96
CA PHE A 153 0.28 -4.45 -18.71
C PHE A 153 1.14 -5.47 -17.99
N VAL A 154 0.74 -6.73 -18.12
CA VAL A 154 1.47 -7.89 -17.61
C VAL A 154 1.26 -9.08 -18.56
N HIS A 155 2.21 -9.99 -18.62
CA HIS A 155 1.98 -11.26 -19.31
C HIS A 155 1.03 -12.13 -18.48
N PRO A 156 -0.05 -12.73 -19.02
CA PRO A 156 -1.06 -13.47 -18.26
C PRO A 156 -0.50 -14.57 -17.32
N LYS A 157 0.60 -15.21 -17.74
CA LYS A 157 1.27 -16.27 -16.97
C LYS A 157 2.27 -15.73 -15.91
N ARG A 158 2.42 -14.42 -15.79
CA ARG A 158 3.34 -13.76 -14.86
C ARG A 158 2.63 -12.82 -13.89
N VAL A 159 1.31 -12.87 -13.87
CA VAL A 159 0.49 -12.12 -12.91
C VAL A 159 0.83 -12.63 -11.50
N LEU A 160 1.16 -11.72 -10.62
CA LEU A 160 1.24 -11.97 -9.20
C LEU A 160 -0.11 -11.60 -8.57
N THR A 161 -0.53 -12.38 -7.60
CA THR A 161 -1.74 -12.13 -6.82
C THR A 161 -1.40 -12.14 -5.34
N ASN A 162 -2.27 -11.59 -4.52
CA ASN A 162 -2.14 -11.72 -3.07
C ASN A 162 -2.55 -13.11 -2.54
N SER A 163 -2.96 -14.02 -3.42
CA SER A 163 -3.54 -15.33 -3.07
C SER A 163 -2.73 -16.52 -3.61
N GLY A 164 -1.43 -16.36 -3.82
CA GLY A 164 -0.54 -17.37 -4.40
C GLY A 164 0.51 -17.95 -3.45
N ALA A 165 0.57 -17.52 -2.19
CA ALA A 165 1.58 -17.96 -1.23
C ALA A 165 1.54 -19.48 -0.98
N LYS A 166 2.72 -20.08 -0.79
CA LYS A 166 2.90 -21.52 -0.63
C LYS A 166 3.64 -21.86 0.66
N PRO A 167 3.41 -23.06 1.22
CA PRO A 167 4.20 -23.51 2.38
C PRO A 167 5.70 -23.51 2.06
N GLY A 168 6.50 -23.00 2.99
CA GLY A 168 7.93 -22.82 2.85
C GLY A 168 8.35 -21.49 2.21
N ASP A 169 7.40 -20.65 1.76
CA ASP A 169 7.74 -19.31 1.30
C ASP A 169 8.28 -18.44 2.45
N VAL A 170 9.20 -17.56 2.11
CA VAL A 170 9.73 -16.52 2.98
C VAL A 170 9.01 -15.22 2.69
N LEU A 171 8.68 -14.47 3.75
CA LEU A 171 8.02 -13.16 3.65
C LEU A 171 9.06 -12.04 3.72
N ILE A 172 9.04 -11.15 2.73
CA ILE A 172 9.93 -9.97 2.67
C ILE A 172 9.06 -8.71 2.60
N LEU A 173 9.37 -7.71 3.44
CA LEU A 173 8.77 -6.36 3.40
C LEU A 173 9.80 -5.35 2.90
N THR A 174 9.42 -4.50 1.94
CA THR A 174 10.37 -3.64 1.24
C THR A 174 10.48 -2.21 1.75
N LYS A 175 9.54 -1.73 2.58
CA LYS A 175 9.60 -0.41 3.23
C LYS A 175 9.24 -0.52 4.70
N PRO A 176 9.84 0.27 5.60
CA PRO A 176 9.50 0.28 7.03
C PRO A 176 8.10 0.84 7.29
N LEU A 177 7.52 0.41 8.42
CA LEU A 177 6.20 0.84 8.91
C LEU A 177 6.28 2.12 9.77
N GLY A 178 5.12 2.68 10.11
CA GLY A 178 4.99 3.81 11.05
C GLY A 178 4.55 5.13 10.39
N VAL A 179 4.24 5.12 9.09
CA VAL A 179 3.85 6.33 8.34
C VAL A 179 2.60 6.99 8.91
N GLY A 180 1.57 6.21 9.24
CA GLY A 180 0.30 6.74 9.75
C GLY A 180 0.44 7.35 11.14
N ILE A 181 1.19 6.71 12.04
CA ILE A 181 1.49 7.21 13.39
C ILE A 181 2.27 8.54 13.29
N LEU A 182 3.34 8.56 12.49
CA LEU A 182 4.18 9.74 12.33
C LEU A 182 3.46 10.91 11.69
N THR A 183 2.64 10.67 10.66
CA THR A 183 1.82 11.72 10.05
C THR A 183 0.70 12.20 10.97
N THR A 184 0.20 11.34 11.87
CA THR A 184 -0.75 11.73 12.92
C THR A 184 -0.09 12.64 13.95
N ALA A 185 1.10 12.29 14.44
CA ALA A 185 1.87 13.11 15.38
C ALA A 185 2.34 14.44 14.74
N ALA A 186 2.65 14.44 13.43
CA ALA A 186 3.02 15.64 12.69
C ALA A 186 1.91 16.69 12.61
N LYS A 187 0.64 16.29 12.65
CA LYS A 187 -0.51 17.23 12.74
C LYS A 187 -0.52 18.03 14.04
N ALA A 188 0.17 17.55 15.07
CA ALA A 188 0.35 18.23 16.35
C ALA A 188 1.73 18.94 16.45
N ASP A 189 2.45 19.07 15.32
CA ASP A 189 3.79 19.68 15.21
C ASP A 189 4.84 19.02 16.14
N LEU A 190 4.73 17.71 16.40
CA LEU A 190 5.60 16.99 17.35
C LEU A 190 6.78 16.27 16.69
N VAL A 191 6.69 15.98 15.39
CA VAL A 191 7.70 15.18 14.68
C VAL A 191 8.81 16.10 14.15
N LYS A 192 10.06 15.66 14.29
CA LYS A 192 11.22 16.41 13.79
C LYS A 192 11.19 16.54 12.27
N PRO A 193 11.66 17.67 11.71
CA PRO A 193 11.69 17.87 10.25
C PRO A 193 12.48 16.80 9.50
N GLU A 194 13.58 16.29 10.06
CA GLU A 194 14.41 15.26 9.45
C GLU A 194 13.65 13.94 9.30
N THR A 195 12.88 13.57 10.32
CA THR A 195 12.02 12.38 10.31
C THR A 195 10.93 12.54 9.26
N MET A 196 10.26 13.70 9.25
CA MET A 196 9.22 13.95 8.24
C MET A 196 9.78 13.94 6.82
N HIS A 197 11.00 14.46 6.60
CA HIS A 197 11.64 14.37 5.30
C HIS A 197 11.89 12.91 4.86
N ALA A 198 12.33 12.05 5.78
CA ALA A 198 12.52 10.62 5.50
C ALA A 198 11.19 9.93 5.15
N ILE A 199 10.10 10.23 5.88
CA ILE A 199 8.76 9.73 5.62
C ILE A 199 8.23 10.20 4.27
N TYR A 200 8.38 11.47 3.95
CA TYR A 200 7.97 12.05 2.67
C TYR A 200 8.69 11.39 1.50
N LYS A 201 10.00 11.21 1.63
CA LYS A 201 10.81 10.51 0.62
C LYS A 201 10.33 9.07 0.44
N GLN A 202 10.07 8.35 1.53
CA GLN A 202 9.55 6.99 1.48
C GLN A 202 8.21 6.93 0.74
N MET A 203 7.24 7.79 1.11
CA MET A 203 5.92 7.82 0.47
C MET A 203 5.99 8.18 -1.02
N ALA A 204 6.93 9.04 -1.42
CA ALA A 204 7.14 9.43 -2.82
C ALA A 204 8.05 8.45 -3.60
N THR A 205 8.52 7.35 -3.00
CA THR A 205 9.36 6.34 -3.67
C THR A 205 8.50 5.26 -4.29
N LEU A 206 8.60 5.07 -5.62
CA LEU A 206 7.89 4.03 -6.37
C LEU A 206 8.32 2.62 -5.93
N ASN A 207 7.38 1.68 -5.89
CA ASN A 207 7.66 0.26 -5.70
C ASN A 207 8.21 -0.43 -6.97
N LYS A 208 8.53 0.35 -8.01
CA LYS A 208 9.10 -0.12 -9.28
C LYS A 208 10.39 -0.92 -9.09
N THR A 209 11.34 -0.39 -8.32
CA THR A 209 12.62 -1.07 -8.07
C THR A 209 12.40 -2.41 -7.36
N ALA A 210 11.53 -2.46 -6.36
CA ALA A 210 11.17 -3.70 -5.68
C ALA A 210 10.59 -4.73 -6.65
N ARG A 211 9.65 -4.31 -7.52
CA ARG A 211 9.07 -5.15 -8.56
C ARG A 211 10.13 -5.65 -9.54
N ASP A 212 10.99 -4.77 -10.05
CA ASP A 212 12.02 -5.13 -11.04
C ASP A 212 13.04 -6.12 -10.46
N VAL A 213 13.33 -6.02 -9.16
CA VAL A 213 14.21 -6.97 -8.46
C VAL A 213 13.50 -8.31 -8.24
N MET A 214 12.31 -8.33 -7.63
CA MET A 214 11.62 -9.56 -7.26
C MET A 214 11.26 -10.44 -8.45
N LEU A 215 10.95 -9.85 -9.61
CA LEU A 215 10.60 -10.60 -10.83
C LEU A 215 11.76 -11.41 -11.43
N ARG A 216 12.98 -11.26 -10.91
CA ARG A 216 14.14 -12.10 -11.28
C ARG A 216 14.18 -13.44 -10.53
N PHE A 217 13.27 -13.64 -9.57
CA PHE A 217 13.22 -14.78 -8.66
C PHE A 217 11.84 -15.46 -8.70
N THR A 218 11.68 -16.57 -7.97
CA THR A 218 10.42 -17.31 -7.91
C THR A 218 9.51 -16.72 -6.84
N VAL A 219 8.77 -15.66 -7.18
CA VAL A 219 7.75 -15.07 -6.33
C VAL A 219 6.42 -15.81 -6.53
N HIS A 220 5.76 -16.18 -5.45
CA HIS A 220 4.47 -16.86 -5.48
C HIS A 220 3.29 -15.94 -5.18
N SER A 221 3.48 -14.94 -4.32
CA SER A 221 2.44 -13.96 -3.96
C SER A 221 3.07 -12.60 -3.66
N CYS A 222 2.32 -11.54 -3.94
CA CYS A 222 2.74 -10.18 -3.64
C CYS A 222 1.51 -9.31 -3.42
N THR A 223 1.61 -8.34 -2.53
CA THR A 223 0.67 -7.22 -2.34
C THR A 223 1.45 -6.00 -1.87
N ASP A 224 0.90 -4.80 -2.01
CA ASP A 224 1.47 -3.63 -1.36
C ASP A 224 0.83 -3.40 0.02
N VAL A 225 1.61 -2.86 0.96
CA VAL A 225 1.15 -2.61 2.32
C VAL A 225 0.68 -1.17 2.44
N THR A 226 -0.63 -0.96 2.40
CA THR A 226 -1.25 0.36 2.43
C THR A 226 -2.24 0.55 3.59
N GLY A 227 -3.44 1.00 3.33
CA GLY A 227 -4.42 1.45 4.33
C GLY A 227 -4.88 0.38 5.31
N PHE A 228 -4.83 -0.88 4.94
CA PHE A 228 -5.20 -2.00 5.83
C PHE A 228 -4.04 -2.49 6.70
N SER A 229 -2.89 -1.85 6.61
CA SER A 229 -1.68 -2.15 7.41
C SER A 229 -0.97 -3.45 7.04
N LEU A 230 0.20 -3.71 7.64
CA LEU A 230 0.88 -5.00 7.47
C LEU A 230 -0.04 -6.16 7.85
N MET A 231 -0.72 -6.08 9.00
CA MET A 231 -1.54 -7.19 9.50
C MET A 231 -2.78 -7.44 8.65
N GLY A 232 -3.44 -6.39 8.14
CA GLY A 232 -4.60 -6.55 7.26
C GLY A 232 -4.24 -7.18 5.91
N HIS A 233 -3.21 -6.65 5.22
CA HIS A 233 -2.78 -7.19 3.93
C HIS A 233 -2.15 -8.58 4.06
N SER A 234 -1.42 -8.87 5.16
CA SER A 234 -0.98 -10.24 5.46
C SER A 234 -2.15 -11.19 5.69
N PHE A 235 -3.22 -10.71 6.32
CA PHE A 235 -4.43 -11.51 6.55
C PHE A 235 -5.16 -11.82 5.24
N GLU A 236 -5.28 -10.85 4.34
CA GLU A 236 -5.84 -11.05 3.00
C GLU A 236 -5.00 -12.06 2.19
N MET A 237 -3.66 -11.93 2.21
CA MET A 237 -2.76 -12.89 1.58
C MET A 237 -2.91 -14.30 2.16
N ALA A 238 -2.99 -14.43 3.47
CA ALA A 238 -3.17 -15.71 4.16
C ALA A 238 -4.50 -16.38 3.79
N GLN A 239 -5.61 -15.63 3.87
CA GLN A 239 -6.94 -16.12 3.51
C GLN A 239 -7.05 -16.47 2.03
N GLY A 240 -6.59 -15.59 1.14
CA GLY A 240 -6.63 -15.81 -0.30
C GLY A 240 -5.84 -17.04 -0.73
N SER A 241 -4.70 -17.30 -0.06
CA SER A 241 -3.83 -18.46 -0.31
C SER A 241 -4.29 -19.73 0.41
N GLY A 242 -5.14 -19.64 1.44
CA GLY A 242 -5.50 -20.77 2.30
C GLY A 242 -4.32 -21.27 3.14
N MET A 243 -3.46 -20.35 3.62
CA MET A 243 -2.21 -20.62 4.33
C MET A 243 -2.17 -19.92 5.68
N SER A 244 -1.20 -20.29 6.54
CA SER A 244 -0.84 -19.52 7.72
C SER A 244 0.43 -18.72 7.45
N LEU A 245 0.37 -17.41 7.68
CA LEU A 245 1.52 -16.52 7.61
C LEU A 245 2.06 -16.27 9.03
N HIS A 246 3.33 -16.58 9.24
CA HIS A 246 4.07 -16.32 10.48
C HIS A 246 4.82 -15.00 10.34
N ILE A 247 4.59 -14.08 11.25
CA ILE A 247 5.27 -12.78 11.30
C ILE A 247 6.15 -12.74 12.54
N ASP A 248 7.46 -12.61 12.32
CA ASP A 248 8.44 -12.37 13.38
C ASP A 248 8.40 -10.89 13.77
N ALA A 249 7.84 -10.61 14.94
CA ALA A 249 7.64 -9.25 15.43
C ALA A 249 8.93 -8.43 15.54
N LEU A 250 10.07 -9.07 15.79
CA LEU A 250 11.36 -8.40 15.94
C LEU A 250 12.06 -8.11 14.62
N SER A 251 11.65 -8.78 13.55
CA SER A 251 12.22 -8.62 12.22
C SER A 251 11.48 -7.60 11.34
N VAL A 252 10.30 -7.14 11.76
CA VAL A 252 9.53 -6.14 11.01
C VAL A 252 10.21 -4.77 11.06
N PRO A 253 10.60 -4.17 9.91
CA PRO A 253 11.24 -2.87 9.89
C PRO A 253 10.22 -1.76 10.15
N PHE A 254 10.55 -0.79 10.99
CA PHE A 254 9.72 0.37 11.27
C PHE A 254 10.58 1.59 11.61
N HIS A 255 10.01 2.78 11.50
CA HIS A 255 10.64 4.02 11.93
C HIS A 255 10.63 4.09 13.46
N MET A 256 11.81 4.17 14.07
CA MET A 256 11.97 4.10 15.54
C MET A 256 11.14 5.15 16.29
N GLU A 257 11.03 6.37 15.74
CA GLU A 257 10.23 7.42 16.38
C GLU A 257 8.72 7.11 16.36
N ALA A 258 8.24 6.24 15.45
CA ALA A 258 6.85 5.79 15.49
C ALA A 258 6.52 5.02 16.78
N LEU A 259 7.50 4.30 17.37
CA LEU A 259 7.31 3.60 18.62
C LEU A 259 7.05 4.57 19.78
N GLU A 260 7.78 5.67 19.85
CA GLU A 260 7.60 6.72 20.87
C GLU A 260 6.20 7.35 20.75
N PHE A 261 5.79 7.72 19.54
CA PHE A 261 4.49 8.33 19.33
C PHE A 261 3.33 7.34 19.50
N ALA A 262 3.53 6.07 19.20
CA ALA A 262 2.57 5.01 19.49
C ALA A 262 2.37 4.87 21.01
N ASP A 263 3.45 4.87 21.79
CA ASP A 263 3.39 4.80 23.26
C ASP A 263 2.68 6.04 23.87
N MET A 264 2.84 7.21 23.22
CA MET A 264 2.11 8.44 23.57
C MET A 264 0.64 8.44 23.12
N GLY A 265 0.18 7.43 22.35
CA GLY A 265 -1.20 7.29 21.90
C GLY A 265 -1.55 8.00 20.60
N PHE A 266 -0.58 8.41 19.77
CA PHE A 266 -0.82 9.00 18.43
C PHE A 266 -1.17 7.91 17.42
N ILE A 267 -2.23 7.17 17.68
CA ILE A 267 -2.68 6.05 16.85
C ILE A 267 -3.79 6.52 15.89
N PRO A 268 -3.61 6.41 14.57
CA PRO A 268 -4.66 6.76 13.63
C PRO A 268 -5.89 5.86 13.79
N ALA A 269 -7.10 6.41 13.58
CA ALA A 269 -8.35 5.66 13.69
C ALA A 269 -8.40 4.41 12.79
N GLY A 270 -7.67 4.43 11.66
CA GLY A 270 -7.51 3.28 10.77
C GLY A 270 -6.92 2.06 11.47
N ALA A 271 -5.95 2.25 12.38
CA ALA A 271 -5.29 1.16 13.09
C ALA A 271 -6.27 0.33 13.94
N TYR A 272 -7.22 0.98 14.59
CA TYR A 272 -8.26 0.28 15.37
C TYR A 272 -9.18 -0.55 14.47
N ARG A 273 -9.56 -0.01 13.29
CA ARG A 273 -10.38 -0.76 12.31
C ARG A 273 -9.62 -1.97 11.77
N ASN A 274 -8.33 -1.81 11.46
CA ASN A 274 -7.46 -2.87 10.98
C ASN A 274 -7.33 -3.99 12.02
N ARG A 275 -7.13 -3.62 13.28
CA ARG A 275 -7.07 -4.58 14.40
C ARG A 275 -8.37 -5.40 14.51
N THR A 276 -9.51 -4.74 14.48
CA THR A 276 -10.83 -5.42 14.53
C THR A 276 -11.05 -6.35 13.34
N TYR A 277 -10.54 -5.98 12.16
CA TYR A 277 -10.68 -6.79 10.94
C TYR A 277 -9.98 -8.14 11.06
N VAL A 278 -8.76 -8.19 11.62
CA VAL A 278 -7.98 -9.43 11.72
C VAL A 278 -8.17 -10.20 13.03
N GLU A 279 -8.89 -9.64 14.01
CA GLU A 279 -8.96 -10.14 15.39
C GLU A 279 -9.29 -11.63 15.50
N LYS A 280 -10.18 -12.13 14.65
CA LYS A 280 -10.63 -13.54 14.67
C LYS A 280 -9.70 -14.52 13.97
N GLY A 281 -8.69 -14.03 13.27
CA GLY A 281 -7.80 -14.87 12.45
C GLY A 281 -6.34 -14.76 12.84
N ILE A 282 -6.02 -14.14 14.00
CA ILE A 282 -4.66 -13.98 14.49
C ILE A 282 -4.44 -14.77 15.79
N LEU A 283 -3.30 -15.47 15.86
CA LEU A 283 -2.73 -16.06 17.07
C LEU A 283 -1.46 -15.32 17.44
N LYS A 284 -1.39 -14.81 18.69
CA LYS A 284 -0.17 -14.22 19.25
C LYS A 284 0.54 -15.27 20.09
N LYS A 285 1.74 -15.68 19.70
CA LYS A 285 2.58 -16.62 20.44
C LYS A 285 3.58 -15.95 21.37
N CYS A 286 3.77 -14.64 21.22
CA CYS A 286 4.66 -13.84 22.03
C CYS A 286 3.94 -12.62 22.61
N GLU A 287 4.43 -12.12 23.75
CA GLU A 287 4.05 -10.83 24.27
C GLU A 287 4.97 -9.76 23.67
N ILE A 288 4.37 -8.78 23.00
CA ILE A 288 5.08 -7.62 22.45
C ILE A 288 4.49 -6.33 23.09
N PRO A 289 5.29 -5.27 23.24
CA PRO A 289 4.79 -3.99 23.71
C PRO A 289 3.62 -3.50 22.85
N ARG A 290 2.59 -2.96 23.51
CA ARG A 290 1.39 -2.47 22.83
C ARG A 290 1.72 -1.47 21.70
N ALA A 291 2.67 -0.55 21.95
CA ALA A 291 3.12 0.42 20.98
C ALA A 291 3.72 -0.23 19.72
N LEU A 292 4.51 -1.30 19.87
CA LEU A 292 5.05 -2.05 18.73
C LEU A 292 3.93 -2.77 17.97
N GLU A 293 3.00 -3.37 18.69
CA GLU A 293 1.84 -3.99 18.07
C GLU A 293 0.98 -2.99 17.30
N ASP A 294 0.79 -1.77 17.81
CA ASP A 294 0.02 -0.72 17.13
C ASP A 294 0.68 -0.29 15.81
N ILE A 295 2.02 -0.34 15.69
CA ILE A 295 2.75 -0.11 14.44
C ILE A 295 2.36 -1.14 13.37
N PHE A 296 2.14 -2.40 13.72
CA PHE A 296 1.76 -3.43 12.75
C PHE A 296 0.35 -3.25 12.19
N TYR A 297 -0.53 -2.53 12.92
CA TYR A 297 -1.87 -2.16 12.49
C TYR A 297 -1.95 -0.75 11.90
N ASP A 298 -0.82 0.00 11.91
CA ASP A 298 -0.76 1.36 11.41
C ASP A 298 -1.02 1.42 9.89
N PRO A 299 -2.02 2.20 9.42
CA PRO A 299 -2.25 2.36 7.98
C PRO A 299 -1.05 3.04 7.32
N GLN A 300 -0.52 2.43 6.27
CA GLN A 300 0.56 2.99 5.48
C GLN A 300 -0.01 3.72 4.26
N THR A 301 0.59 4.84 3.90
CA THR A 301 0.36 5.52 2.62
C THR A 301 1.59 5.29 1.76
N SER A 302 1.39 4.74 0.58
CA SER A 302 2.47 4.38 -0.33
C SER A 302 3.54 3.49 0.35
N GLY A 303 3.08 2.46 1.06
CA GLY A 303 3.96 1.50 1.73
C GLY A 303 4.73 0.60 0.77
N GLY A 304 5.46 -0.36 1.33
CA GLY A 304 6.28 -1.30 0.57
C GLY A 304 5.50 -2.50 0.07
N LEU A 305 6.15 -3.32 -0.75
CA LEU A 305 5.63 -4.62 -1.14
C LEU A 305 5.86 -5.65 -0.03
N LEU A 306 4.84 -6.47 0.23
CA LEU A 306 4.92 -7.72 0.97
C LEU A 306 5.01 -8.85 -0.04
N ILE A 307 6.13 -9.56 -0.05
CA ILE A 307 6.49 -10.55 -1.05
C ILE A 307 6.58 -11.93 -0.38
N ALA A 308 5.83 -12.91 -0.89
CA ALA A 308 6.01 -14.32 -0.54
C ALA A 308 6.83 -14.99 -1.65
N ILE A 309 8.04 -15.42 -1.30
CA ILE A 309 9.05 -15.93 -2.24
C ILE A 309 9.52 -17.33 -1.85
N ALA A 310 9.79 -18.18 -2.85
CA ALA A 310 10.32 -19.50 -2.62
C ALA A 310 11.61 -19.46 -1.76
N GLU A 311 11.70 -20.31 -0.73
CA GLU A 311 12.81 -20.37 0.23
C GLU A 311 14.19 -20.40 -0.45
N LYS A 312 14.33 -21.17 -1.52
CA LYS A 312 15.58 -21.31 -2.28
C LYS A 312 16.10 -19.98 -2.87
N ASP A 313 15.21 -19.05 -3.18
CA ASP A 313 15.51 -17.77 -3.82
C ASP A 313 15.54 -16.60 -2.81
N ALA A 314 15.05 -16.82 -1.59
CA ALA A 314 14.79 -15.75 -0.61
C ALA A 314 16.05 -14.97 -0.21
N LYS A 315 17.16 -15.67 0.06
CA LYS A 315 18.42 -15.02 0.46
C LYS A 315 19.00 -14.14 -0.64
N ASP A 316 19.00 -14.61 -1.87
CA ASP A 316 19.57 -13.88 -3.01
C ASP A 316 18.67 -12.71 -3.42
N CYS A 317 17.34 -12.91 -3.34
CA CYS A 317 16.38 -11.84 -3.55
C CYS A 317 16.49 -10.75 -2.49
N LEU A 318 16.56 -11.10 -1.20
CA LEU A 318 16.73 -10.12 -0.12
C LEU A 318 18.03 -9.33 -0.29
N ALA A 319 19.14 -9.99 -0.61
CA ALA A 319 20.41 -9.30 -0.86
C ALA A 319 20.33 -8.34 -2.06
N ALA A 320 19.66 -8.75 -3.14
CA ALA A 320 19.45 -7.90 -4.31
C ALA A 320 18.50 -6.72 -4.01
N LEU A 321 17.46 -6.94 -3.18
CA LEU A 321 16.58 -5.87 -2.71
C LEU A 321 17.35 -4.87 -1.84
N GLN A 322 18.13 -5.35 -0.86
CA GLN A 322 18.87 -4.48 0.06
C GLN A 322 19.95 -3.63 -0.61
N ALA A 323 20.48 -4.07 -1.73
CA ALA A 323 21.42 -3.27 -2.53
C ALA A 323 20.79 -1.97 -3.06
N GLU A 324 19.48 -1.99 -3.36
CA GLU A 324 18.72 -0.86 -3.90
C GLU A 324 17.78 -0.23 -2.85
N ILE A 325 17.28 -1.05 -1.93
CA ILE A 325 16.29 -0.70 -0.90
C ILE A 325 16.84 -1.20 0.46
N PRO A 326 17.72 -0.45 1.11
CA PRO A 326 18.45 -0.92 2.29
C PRO A 326 17.58 -1.39 3.47
N ASN A 327 16.33 -0.89 3.55
CA ASN A 327 15.38 -1.23 4.62
C ASN A 327 14.54 -2.48 4.32
N ALA A 328 14.74 -3.14 3.16
CA ALA A 328 14.05 -4.41 2.89
C ALA A 328 14.49 -5.48 3.92
N ALA A 329 13.51 -6.20 4.46
CA ALA A 329 13.76 -7.19 5.51
C ALA A 329 12.93 -8.45 5.32
N GLN A 330 13.50 -9.59 5.67
CA GLN A 330 12.72 -10.80 5.89
C GLN A 330 11.96 -10.64 7.19
N ILE A 331 10.64 -10.83 7.15
CA ILE A 331 9.76 -10.61 8.30
C ILE A 331 9.00 -11.86 8.76
N GLY A 332 9.21 -13.00 8.09
CA GLY A 332 8.47 -14.20 8.44
C GLY A 332 8.51 -15.27 7.35
N TYR A 333 7.56 -16.18 7.44
CA TYR A 333 7.44 -17.32 6.53
C TYR A 333 5.99 -17.84 6.44
N VAL A 334 5.74 -18.76 5.51
CA VAL A 334 4.42 -19.33 5.22
C VAL A 334 4.41 -20.83 5.55
N THR A 335 3.31 -21.31 6.15
CA THR A 335 3.09 -22.75 6.41
C THR A 335 1.73 -23.19 5.86
N GLU A 336 1.47 -24.48 5.82
CA GLU A 336 0.12 -25.03 5.68
C GLU A 336 -0.82 -24.35 6.70
N LEU A 337 -2.10 -24.21 6.33
CA LEU A 337 -3.08 -23.58 7.20
C LEU A 337 -3.24 -24.35 8.52
N HIS A 338 -2.98 -23.66 9.61
CA HIS A 338 -3.31 -24.07 10.97
C HIS A 338 -4.65 -23.51 11.41
N GLU A 339 -4.87 -23.38 12.72
CA GLU A 339 -6.13 -22.82 13.25
C GLU A 339 -6.33 -21.34 12.92
N ASN A 340 -5.24 -20.61 12.69
CA ASN A 340 -5.25 -19.17 12.43
C ASN A 340 -4.49 -18.81 11.14
N TYR A 341 -5.00 -17.82 10.42
CA TYR A 341 -4.37 -17.30 9.21
C TYR A 341 -3.09 -16.52 9.49
N LEU A 342 -3.06 -15.76 10.61
CA LEU A 342 -1.87 -15.02 11.04
C LEU A 342 -1.35 -15.59 12.36
N ILE A 343 -0.05 -15.71 12.46
CA ILE A 343 0.68 -16.12 13.66
C ILE A 343 1.76 -15.07 13.91
N LEU A 344 1.62 -14.32 15.01
CA LEU A 344 2.60 -13.32 15.44
C LEU A 344 3.50 -13.96 16.50
N GLU A 345 4.79 -14.05 16.23
CA GLU A 345 5.80 -14.70 17.06
C GLU A 345 7.08 -13.87 17.25
#